data_643f4d8d12ed71bcb5851d559d2485ba
#
_entry.id   643f4d8d12ed71bcb5851d559d2485ba
#
_cell.length_a   1.000
_cell.length_b   1.000
_cell.length_c   1.000
_cell.angle_alpha   90.00
_cell.angle_beta   90.00
_cell.angle_gamma   90.00
#
_symmetry.space_group_name_H-M   'P 1'
#
loop_
_entity.id
_entity.type
_entity.pdbx_description
1 polymer ?
#
loop_
_entity_poly.entity_id
_entity_poly.type
_entity_poly.pdbx_seq_one_letter_code
_entity_poly.pdbx_strand_id
1 'polypeptide(L)'
;MREIFLQSGWSRFIAFQALIFLLLACTPLCLQAADAKAPLRIGIHEKPPYALKNPDGTWTGLAPGLWKGISDATGLGIVFVEVPYEDLVQQVANGKIDAAAGEIEVTPEDEKLVDFTQPFLTSSLCIALSKVSWESAWKSVLKDFFNWTIAKYLVGIFLAMLTISILLWFAERHHGAGHFHGGITGIGSALWFAAVTMTTVGYGDKTPATMAGRIIAVFWMIFGVVLVSAFTATVTSSMSSAQIANSIESISDFNHLSCGTLRGSLSSEILRRIGVMTHEYESIPQAFDDLAAGKIEAVVGDRNTLSYVRSEFARRRPPIHINIPSFRLREAFLAIPVREGHKNYKQINEAMLQFTMSEEWRELLQQWIGDTSSRL
;
A
#
# COMPACT_ATOMS: atom_id res chain seq x y z
N MET A 1 69.99 -61.00 49.65
CA MET A 1 68.72 -61.41 48.97
C MET A 1 67.49 -60.70 49.59
N ARG A 2 67.54 -59.39 49.92
CA ARG A 2 66.36 -58.66 50.53
C ARG A 2 66.02 -57.38 49.87
N GLU A 3 66.70 -56.93 48.80
CA GLU A 3 66.45 -55.66 48.15
C GLU A 3 65.73 -55.74 46.79
N ILE A 4 65.56 -56.95 46.24
CA ILE A 4 64.96 -57.12 44.91
C ILE A 4 63.38 -57.22 44.96
N PHE A 5 62.83 -57.47 46.16
CA PHE A 5 61.37 -57.71 46.30
C PHE A 5 60.54 -56.41 46.54
N LEU A 6 61.17 -55.29 46.87
CA LEU A 6 60.45 -54.04 47.17
C LEU A 6 60.25 -53.13 45.93
N GLN A 7 61.05 -53.30 44.87
CA GLN A 7 60.94 -52.50 43.65
C GLN A 7 59.82 -52.95 42.73
N SER A 8 59.34 -54.17 42.76
CA SER A 8 58.28 -54.69 41.93
C SER A 8 56.85 -54.30 42.35
N GLY A 9 56.69 -53.97 43.64
CA GLY A 9 55.40 -53.60 44.22
C GLY A 9 55.00 -52.14 43.92
N TRP A 10 55.96 -51.23 43.94
CA TRP A 10 55.72 -49.82 43.75
C TRP A 10 55.48 -49.46 42.30
N SER A 11 56.13 -50.08 41.34
CA SER A 11 55.88 -49.85 39.88
C SER A 11 54.48 -50.30 39.43
N ARG A 12 53.96 -51.39 40.05
CA ARG A 12 52.61 -51.89 39.82
C ARG A 12 51.56 -50.98 40.46
N PHE A 13 51.85 -50.39 41.62
CA PHE A 13 50.94 -49.45 42.28
C PHE A 13 50.84 -48.12 41.57
N ILE A 14 51.96 -47.61 41.08
CA ILE A 14 52.01 -46.39 40.26
C ILE A 14 51.30 -46.59 38.89
N ALA A 15 51.51 -47.77 38.26
CA ALA A 15 50.84 -48.12 37.02
C ALA A 15 49.31 -48.27 37.18
N PHE A 16 48.87 -48.82 38.34
CA PHE A 16 47.46 -48.96 38.69
C PHE A 16 46.79 -47.59 38.97
N GLN A 17 47.46 -46.67 39.66
CA GLN A 17 46.98 -45.30 39.90
C GLN A 17 46.99 -44.49 38.61
N ALA A 18 47.95 -44.63 37.72
CA ALA A 18 47.96 -43.97 36.40
C ALA A 18 46.84 -44.48 35.53
N LEU A 19 46.49 -45.78 35.59
CA LEU A 19 45.37 -46.35 34.85
C LEU A 19 44.00 -45.83 35.34
N ILE A 20 43.87 -45.70 36.71
CA ILE A 20 42.62 -45.09 37.28
C ILE A 20 42.51 -43.62 36.94
N PHE A 21 43.62 -42.85 36.93
CA PHE A 21 43.62 -41.47 36.55
C PHE A 21 43.29 -41.27 35.04
N LEU A 22 43.80 -42.20 34.21
CA LEU A 22 43.45 -42.19 32.74
C LEU A 22 42.00 -42.56 32.49
N LEU A 23 41.43 -43.50 33.26
CA LEU A 23 40.01 -43.87 33.18
C LEU A 23 39.09 -42.77 33.74
N LEU A 24 39.51 -42.03 34.78
CA LEU A 24 38.76 -40.89 35.31
C LEU A 24 38.89 -39.61 34.44
N ALA A 25 39.97 -39.46 33.69
CA ALA A 25 40.15 -38.34 32.75
C ALA A 25 39.38 -38.52 31.43
N CYS A 26 39.00 -39.74 31.06
CA CYS A 26 38.18 -40.01 29.85
C CYS A 26 36.66 -39.89 30.07
N THR A 27 36.19 -39.74 31.31
CA THR A 27 34.74 -39.71 31.59
C THR A 27 34.04 -38.34 31.39
N PRO A 28 34.68 -37.17 31.39
CA PRO A 28 33.96 -35.94 31.14
C PRO A 28 33.74 -35.58 29.66
N LEU A 29 34.39 -36.28 28.70
CA LEU A 29 34.24 -35.90 27.27
C LEU A 29 33.06 -36.55 26.56
N CYS A 30 32.41 -37.57 27.15
CA CYS A 30 31.22 -38.20 26.55
C CYS A 30 29.88 -37.71 27.08
N LEU A 31 29.86 -36.86 28.12
CA LEU A 31 28.59 -36.40 28.71
C LEU A 31 28.10 -35.04 28.22
N GLN A 32 28.82 -34.38 27.30
CA GLN A 32 28.45 -33.06 26.77
C GLN A 32 27.83 -33.10 25.37
N ALA A 33 27.60 -34.29 24.83
CA ALA A 33 26.97 -34.47 23.50
C ALA A 33 25.50 -34.89 23.56
N ALA A 34 24.79 -34.73 24.68
CA ALA A 34 23.48 -35.34 24.88
C ALA A 34 22.35 -34.37 25.18
N ASP A 35 22.40 -33.14 24.64
CA ASP A 35 21.20 -32.25 24.60
C ASP A 35 21.13 -31.39 23.32
N ALA A 36 21.48 -31.94 22.18
CA ALA A 36 21.08 -31.38 20.94
C ALA A 36 19.54 -31.58 20.80
N LYS A 37 18.75 -30.62 21.34
CA LYS A 37 17.31 -30.60 21.12
C LYS A 37 17.07 -30.75 19.62
N ALA A 38 16.23 -31.70 19.20
CA ALA A 38 15.88 -31.87 17.82
C ALA A 38 15.41 -30.52 17.26
N PRO A 39 15.87 -30.10 16.07
CA PRO A 39 15.50 -28.83 15.51
C PRO A 39 13.99 -28.74 15.29
N LEU A 40 13.42 -27.56 15.51
CA LEU A 40 12.01 -27.28 15.23
C LEU A 40 11.77 -27.36 13.72
N ARG A 41 10.73 -28.08 13.34
CA ARG A 41 10.27 -28.18 11.96
C ARG A 41 9.31 -27.02 11.70
N ILE A 42 9.72 -26.06 10.89
CA ILE A 42 8.97 -24.86 10.58
C ILE A 42 8.38 -24.99 9.18
N GLY A 43 7.05 -25.12 9.09
CA GLY A 43 6.36 -25.13 7.80
C GLY A 43 6.50 -23.78 7.10
N ILE A 44 6.81 -23.79 5.81
CA ILE A 44 6.99 -22.57 5.02
C ILE A 44 6.40 -22.75 3.64
N HIS A 45 5.83 -21.67 3.09
CA HIS A 45 5.31 -21.60 1.72
C HIS A 45 5.88 -20.40 0.99
N GLU A 46 6.16 -20.55 -0.30
CA GLU A 46 6.70 -19.46 -1.10
C GLU A 46 5.63 -18.39 -1.36
N LYS A 47 5.81 -17.22 -0.75
CA LYS A 47 4.94 -16.05 -0.89
C LYS A 47 5.71 -14.75 -0.63
N PRO A 48 6.21 -14.08 -1.67
CA PRO A 48 6.90 -12.79 -1.52
C PRO A 48 5.97 -11.70 -0.95
N PRO A 49 6.46 -10.81 -0.07
CA PRO A 49 7.82 -10.70 0.47
C PRO A 49 8.07 -11.54 1.74
N TYR A 50 7.10 -12.35 2.16
CA TYR A 50 7.19 -13.10 3.42
C TYR A 50 8.20 -14.24 3.34
N ALA A 51 8.15 -15.03 2.29
CA ALA A 51 9.09 -16.12 2.04
C ALA A 51 9.37 -16.28 0.55
N LEU A 52 10.65 -16.38 0.18
CA LEU A 52 11.13 -16.66 -1.16
C LEU A 52 12.12 -17.81 -1.11
N LYS A 53 12.02 -18.72 -2.05
CA LYS A 53 12.94 -19.84 -2.20
C LYS A 53 14.03 -19.48 -3.22
N ASN A 54 15.27 -19.47 -2.77
CA ASN A 54 16.41 -19.24 -3.64
C ASN A 54 16.69 -20.47 -4.54
N PRO A 55 17.41 -20.31 -5.67
CA PRO A 55 17.78 -21.43 -6.53
C PRO A 55 18.65 -22.49 -5.85
N ASP A 56 19.37 -22.13 -4.76
CA ASP A 56 20.17 -23.03 -3.95
C ASP A 56 19.35 -23.80 -2.89
N GLY A 57 18.02 -23.58 -2.85
CA GLY A 57 17.10 -24.21 -1.91
C GLY A 57 17.00 -23.53 -0.55
N THR A 58 17.75 -22.44 -0.31
CA THR A 58 17.63 -21.64 0.91
C THR A 58 16.41 -20.73 0.90
N TRP A 59 15.89 -20.38 2.07
CA TRP A 59 14.75 -19.49 2.22
C TRP A 59 15.20 -18.09 2.65
N THR A 60 14.62 -17.07 2.02
CA THR A 60 14.82 -15.66 2.33
C THR A 60 13.48 -14.94 2.44
N GLY A 61 13.45 -13.75 3.06
CA GLY A 61 12.23 -12.99 3.25
C GLY A 61 12.00 -12.61 4.70
N LEU A 62 10.84 -12.02 4.97
CA LEU A 62 10.47 -11.56 6.33
C LEU A 62 10.36 -12.71 7.33
N ALA A 63 9.70 -13.81 6.94
CA ALA A 63 9.46 -14.92 7.84
C ALA A 63 10.73 -15.73 8.16
N PRO A 64 11.59 -16.09 7.19
CA PRO A 64 12.90 -16.68 7.48
C PRO A 64 13.78 -15.77 8.33
N GLY A 65 13.78 -14.46 8.09
CA GLY A 65 14.51 -13.48 8.89
C GLY A 65 14.04 -13.45 10.35
N LEU A 66 12.71 -13.42 10.56
CA LEU A 66 12.10 -13.49 11.89
C LEU A 66 12.49 -14.78 12.63
N TRP A 67 12.39 -15.93 11.96
CA TRP A 67 12.74 -17.21 12.56
C TRP A 67 14.25 -17.34 12.85
N LYS A 68 15.10 -16.72 12.04
CA LYS A 68 16.53 -16.62 12.33
C LYS A 68 16.76 -15.81 13.61
N GLY A 69 16.13 -14.64 13.77
CA GLY A 69 16.22 -13.85 15.00
C GLY A 69 15.73 -14.62 16.24
N ILE A 70 14.63 -15.36 16.11
CA ILE A 70 14.12 -16.24 17.19
C ILE A 70 15.14 -17.35 17.52
N SER A 71 15.70 -18.01 16.51
CA SER A 71 16.71 -19.05 16.67
C SER A 71 17.96 -18.53 17.38
N ASP A 72 18.47 -17.37 16.95
CA ASP A 72 19.67 -16.74 17.52
C ASP A 72 19.44 -16.34 19.00
N ALA A 73 18.24 -15.82 19.33
CA ALA A 73 17.90 -15.43 20.71
C ALA A 73 17.64 -16.62 21.65
N THR A 74 17.12 -17.72 21.13
CA THR A 74 16.68 -18.87 21.94
C THR A 74 17.66 -20.04 21.96
N GLY A 75 18.58 -20.10 20.99
CA GLY A 75 19.45 -21.25 20.74
C GLY A 75 18.71 -22.49 20.21
N LEU A 76 17.45 -22.33 19.77
CA LEU A 76 16.66 -23.41 19.19
C LEU A 76 17.09 -23.61 17.72
N GLY A 77 17.49 -24.81 17.35
CA GLY A 77 17.71 -25.19 15.97
C GLY A 77 16.38 -25.15 15.20
N ILE A 78 16.40 -24.69 13.95
CA ILE A 78 15.23 -24.65 13.06
C ILE A 78 15.53 -25.32 11.72
N VAL A 79 14.54 -25.97 11.14
CA VAL A 79 14.59 -26.53 9.79
C VAL A 79 13.29 -26.17 9.08
N PHE A 80 13.38 -25.52 7.92
CA PHE A 80 12.24 -25.21 7.11
C PHE A 80 11.76 -26.42 6.31
N VAL A 81 10.44 -26.64 6.33
CA VAL A 81 9.74 -27.71 5.59
C VAL A 81 8.74 -27.05 4.66
N GLU A 82 8.89 -27.25 3.38
CA GLU A 82 7.95 -26.70 2.39
C GLU A 82 6.59 -27.39 2.50
N VAL A 83 5.52 -26.61 2.67
CA VAL A 83 4.15 -27.08 2.88
C VAL A 83 3.21 -26.17 2.09
N PRO A 84 2.19 -26.68 1.39
CA PRO A 84 1.16 -25.85 0.78
C PRO A 84 0.52 -24.91 1.80
N TYR A 85 0.21 -23.66 1.38
CA TYR A 85 -0.29 -22.63 2.29
C TYR A 85 -1.55 -23.07 3.05
N GLU A 86 -2.49 -23.69 2.37
CA GLU A 86 -3.75 -24.19 2.91
C GLU A 86 -3.58 -25.28 3.98
N ASP A 87 -2.47 -26.01 3.95
CA ASP A 87 -2.17 -27.09 4.89
C ASP A 87 -1.36 -26.64 6.12
N LEU A 88 -0.78 -25.44 6.11
CA LEU A 88 0.17 -24.99 7.14
C LEU A 88 -0.40 -25.12 8.54
N VAL A 89 -1.55 -24.51 8.83
CA VAL A 89 -2.19 -24.54 10.15
C VAL A 89 -2.58 -25.97 10.54
N GLN A 90 -3.14 -26.71 9.59
CA GLN A 90 -3.58 -28.09 9.83
C GLN A 90 -2.40 -29.02 10.12
N GLN A 91 -1.23 -28.81 9.50
CA GLN A 91 -0.04 -29.62 9.77
C GLN A 91 0.60 -29.27 11.11
N VAL A 92 0.51 -27.99 11.55
CA VAL A 92 0.89 -27.59 12.92
C VAL A 92 -0.02 -28.29 13.93
N ALA A 93 -1.33 -28.22 13.75
CA ALA A 93 -2.33 -28.85 14.63
C ALA A 93 -2.10 -30.38 14.77
N ASN A 94 -1.79 -31.05 13.66
CA ASN A 94 -1.52 -32.49 13.63
C ASN A 94 -0.09 -32.87 14.12
N GLY A 95 0.76 -31.91 14.49
CA GLY A 95 2.13 -32.14 14.96
C GLY A 95 3.10 -32.66 13.90
N LYS A 96 2.76 -32.57 12.60
CA LYS A 96 3.70 -32.88 11.51
C LYS A 96 4.82 -31.84 11.41
N ILE A 97 4.52 -30.58 11.72
CA ILE A 97 5.44 -29.48 11.90
C ILE A 97 5.19 -28.85 13.28
N ASP A 98 6.18 -28.16 13.84
CA ASP A 98 6.11 -27.65 15.20
C ASP A 98 5.56 -26.21 15.24
N ALA A 99 5.80 -25.44 14.17
CA ALA A 99 5.26 -24.10 13.93
C ALA A 99 5.26 -23.80 12.43
N ALA A 100 4.73 -22.65 12.03
CA ALA A 100 4.81 -22.23 10.65
C ALA A 100 5.36 -20.80 10.49
N ALA A 101 5.86 -20.51 9.27
CA ALA A 101 6.47 -19.25 8.86
C ALA A 101 5.76 -18.71 7.62
N GLY A 102 5.33 -17.45 7.65
CA GLY A 102 4.72 -16.82 6.48
C GLY A 102 3.67 -15.77 6.84
N GLU A 103 2.85 -15.42 5.86
CA GLU A 103 1.68 -14.58 6.03
C GLU A 103 0.51 -15.42 6.56
N ILE A 104 0.49 -15.68 7.85
CA ILE A 104 -0.58 -16.45 8.49
C ILE A 104 -1.39 -15.51 9.36
N GLU A 105 -2.64 -15.31 8.94
CA GLU A 105 -3.58 -14.44 9.66
C GLU A 105 -4.17 -15.18 10.86
N VAL A 106 -4.31 -14.48 11.99
CA VAL A 106 -5.01 -15.01 13.16
C VAL A 106 -6.51 -14.99 12.88
N THR A 107 -7.10 -16.17 12.76
CA THR A 107 -8.55 -16.35 12.61
C THR A 107 -9.14 -17.05 13.82
N PRO A 108 -10.42 -16.77 14.19
CA PRO A 108 -11.09 -17.48 15.30
C PRO A 108 -11.22 -19.00 15.07
N GLU A 109 -11.23 -19.43 13.80
CA GLU A 109 -11.29 -20.82 13.37
C GLU A 109 -9.96 -21.53 13.65
N ASP A 110 -8.85 -20.89 13.26
CA ASP A 110 -7.50 -21.45 13.41
C ASP A 110 -7.03 -21.41 14.87
N GLU A 111 -7.43 -20.39 15.66
CA GLU A 111 -7.12 -20.29 17.10
C GLU A 111 -7.71 -21.46 17.91
N LYS A 112 -8.69 -22.17 17.38
CA LYS A 112 -9.21 -23.40 18.01
C LYS A 112 -8.34 -24.64 17.75
N LEU A 113 -7.43 -24.56 16.80
CA LEU A 113 -6.61 -25.68 16.33
C LEU A 113 -5.15 -25.57 16.81
N VAL A 114 -4.65 -24.35 16.97
CA VAL A 114 -3.26 -24.03 17.28
C VAL A 114 -3.16 -22.82 18.21
N ASP A 115 -2.05 -22.71 18.95
CA ASP A 115 -1.73 -21.50 19.72
C ASP A 115 -1.04 -20.48 18.83
N PHE A 116 -1.58 -19.26 18.70
CA PHE A 116 -0.88 -18.17 18.01
C PHE A 116 -0.01 -17.37 18.98
N THR A 117 1.18 -16.96 18.53
CA THR A 117 1.98 -15.96 19.25
C THR A 117 1.26 -14.60 19.25
N GLN A 118 1.80 -13.61 19.97
CA GLN A 118 1.42 -12.22 19.71
C GLN A 118 1.68 -11.89 18.24
N PRO A 119 0.91 -10.99 17.63
CA PRO A 119 1.15 -10.58 16.25
C PRO A 119 2.54 -9.92 16.08
N PHE A 120 3.30 -10.40 15.10
CA PHE A 120 4.60 -9.81 14.75
C PHE A 120 4.49 -8.72 13.70
N LEU A 121 3.39 -8.70 12.95
CA LEU A 121 3.13 -7.71 11.90
C LEU A 121 1.63 -7.52 11.71
N THR A 122 1.23 -6.28 11.47
CA THR A 122 -0.12 -5.96 11.01
C THR A 122 -0.08 -5.74 9.50
N SER A 123 -0.96 -6.41 8.78
CA SER A 123 -1.20 -6.17 7.38
C SER A 123 -2.62 -5.66 7.15
N SER A 124 -2.95 -5.34 5.93
CA SER A 124 -4.29 -4.91 5.56
C SER A 124 -4.58 -5.26 4.12
N LEU A 125 -5.82 -5.61 3.86
CA LEU A 125 -6.31 -5.75 2.51
C LEU A 125 -6.47 -4.36 1.89
N CYS A 126 -5.73 -4.10 0.82
CA CYS A 126 -5.66 -2.81 0.14
C CYS A 126 -5.87 -2.94 -1.36
N ILE A 127 -5.94 -1.80 -2.01
CA ILE A 127 -6.06 -1.70 -3.46
C ILE A 127 -4.82 -1.02 -4.04
N ALA A 128 -4.36 -1.53 -5.17
CA ALA A 128 -3.36 -0.89 -6.02
C ALA A 128 -4.04 -0.38 -7.29
N LEU A 129 -3.78 0.86 -7.65
CA LEU A 129 -4.34 1.54 -8.83
C LEU A 129 -3.21 1.92 -9.77
N SER A 130 -3.43 1.78 -11.08
CA SER A 130 -2.52 2.35 -12.06
C SER A 130 -2.57 3.87 -11.94
N LYS A 131 -1.41 4.50 -11.82
CA LYS A 131 -1.35 5.96 -11.93
C LYS A 131 -1.66 6.30 -13.38
N VAL A 132 -2.81 6.93 -13.58
CA VAL A 132 -3.23 7.41 -14.90
C VAL A 132 -2.07 8.17 -15.54
N SER A 133 -1.62 7.75 -16.72
CA SER A 133 -0.56 8.45 -17.42
C SER A 133 -0.96 9.91 -17.61
N TRP A 134 0.04 10.84 -17.60
CA TRP A 134 -0.20 12.27 -17.85
C TRP A 134 -1.08 12.52 -19.09
N GLU A 135 -0.95 11.66 -20.09
CA GLU A 135 -1.69 11.73 -21.34
C GLU A 135 -3.19 11.40 -21.20
N SER A 136 -3.55 10.44 -20.36
CA SER A 136 -4.94 10.12 -20.03
C SER A 136 -5.53 11.13 -19.03
N ALA A 137 -4.71 11.70 -18.13
CA ALA A 137 -5.12 12.77 -17.24
C ALA A 137 -5.51 14.03 -18.05
N TRP A 138 -4.76 14.42 -19.09
CA TRP A 138 -5.13 15.53 -19.95
C TRP A 138 -6.40 15.24 -20.76
N LYS A 139 -6.58 14.02 -21.26
CA LYS A 139 -7.80 13.61 -21.96
C LYS A 139 -9.03 13.66 -21.04
N SER A 140 -8.89 13.25 -19.79
CA SER A 140 -9.97 13.36 -18.81
C SER A 140 -10.25 14.82 -18.44
N VAL A 141 -9.22 15.62 -18.18
CA VAL A 141 -9.36 17.06 -17.93
C VAL A 141 -10.02 17.77 -19.10
N LEU A 142 -9.63 17.47 -20.35
CA LEU A 142 -10.29 18.02 -21.54
C LEU A 142 -11.75 17.55 -21.64
N LYS A 143 -12.02 16.28 -21.39
CA LYS A 143 -13.40 15.74 -21.38
C LYS A 143 -14.26 16.40 -20.31
N ASP A 144 -13.68 16.62 -19.11
CA ASP A 144 -14.35 17.29 -17.99
C ASP A 144 -14.50 18.79 -18.24
N PHE A 145 -13.57 19.42 -18.95
CA PHE A 145 -13.68 20.83 -19.38
C PHE A 145 -14.81 21.03 -20.37
N PHE A 146 -15.11 20.03 -21.21
CA PHE A 146 -16.28 20.02 -22.11
C PHE A 146 -17.52 19.40 -21.47
N ASN A 147 -17.52 19.24 -20.13
CA ASN A 147 -18.69 18.74 -19.41
C ASN A 147 -19.86 19.73 -19.53
N TRP A 148 -21.08 19.20 -19.66
CA TRP A 148 -22.34 19.93 -19.73
C TRP A 148 -22.51 21.02 -18.67
N THR A 149 -21.93 20.80 -17.48
CA THR A 149 -21.93 21.76 -16.37
C THR A 149 -21.13 23.02 -16.72
N ILE A 150 -19.90 22.89 -17.21
CA ILE A 150 -19.06 24.03 -17.61
C ILE A 150 -19.65 24.73 -18.83
N ALA A 151 -20.19 23.98 -19.80
CA ALA A 151 -20.89 24.56 -20.94
C ALA A 151 -22.07 25.45 -20.53
N LYS A 152 -22.87 25.01 -19.52
CA LYS A 152 -23.97 25.86 -18.98
C LYS A 152 -23.46 27.17 -18.37
N TYR A 153 -22.34 27.12 -17.63
CA TYR A 153 -21.73 28.34 -17.05
C TYR A 153 -21.26 29.31 -18.15
N LEU A 154 -20.59 28.82 -19.19
CA LEU A 154 -20.12 29.64 -20.31
C LEU A 154 -21.29 30.28 -21.06
N VAL A 155 -22.35 29.51 -21.31
CA VAL A 155 -23.58 30.03 -21.93
C VAL A 155 -24.25 31.07 -21.00
N GLY A 156 -24.30 30.83 -19.70
CA GLY A 156 -24.82 31.77 -18.71
C GLY A 156 -24.05 33.09 -18.66
N ILE A 157 -22.73 33.04 -18.68
CA ILE A 157 -21.83 34.19 -18.75
C ILE A 157 -22.09 34.98 -20.05
N PHE A 158 -22.16 34.28 -21.18
CA PHE A 158 -22.43 34.93 -22.48
C PHE A 158 -23.79 35.63 -22.50
N LEU A 159 -24.83 34.99 -21.97
CA LEU A 159 -26.17 35.59 -21.87
C LEU A 159 -26.18 36.81 -20.92
N ALA A 160 -25.45 36.74 -19.80
CA ALA A 160 -25.30 37.88 -18.89
C ALA A 160 -24.60 39.07 -19.59
N MET A 161 -23.51 38.80 -20.32
CA MET A 161 -22.80 39.82 -21.12
C MET A 161 -23.71 40.44 -22.17
N LEU A 162 -24.50 39.62 -22.89
CA LEU A 162 -25.44 40.10 -23.89
C LEU A 162 -26.52 40.98 -23.24
N THR A 163 -27.06 40.59 -22.11
CA THR A 163 -28.08 41.36 -21.37
C THR A 163 -27.54 42.73 -20.97
N ILE A 164 -26.37 42.77 -20.36
CA ILE A 164 -25.73 44.04 -19.96
C ILE A 164 -25.43 44.91 -21.19
N SER A 165 -24.98 44.32 -22.30
CA SER A 165 -24.67 45.02 -23.52
C SER A 165 -25.92 45.70 -24.08
N ILE A 166 -27.07 45.03 -24.05
CA ILE A 166 -28.35 45.59 -24.48
C ILE A 166 -28.79 46.73 -23.55
N LEU A 167 -28.64 46.57 -22.22
CA LEU A 167 -28.97 47.59 -21.24
C LEU A 167 -28.09 48.83 -21.40
N LEU A 168 -26.78 48.67 -21.59
CA LEU A 168 -25.84 49.77 -21.84
C LEU A 168 -26.13 50.49 -23.14
N TRP A 169 -26.35 49.70 -24.21
CA TRP A 169 -26.76 50.29 -25.51
C TRP A 169 -28.06 51.11 -25.39
N PHE A 170 -29.07 50.62 -24.68
CA PHE A 170 -30.33 51.31 -24.51
C PHE A 170 -30.14 52.62 -23.70
N ALA A 171 -29.29 52.63 -22.67
CA ALA A 171 -29.00 53.82 -21.86
C ALA A 171 -28.18 54.88 -22.62
N GLU A 172 -27.32 54.46 -23.57
CA GLU A 172 -26.35 55.32 -24.24
C GLU A 172 -26.74 55.70 -25.67
N ARG A 173 -27.65 55.00 -26.33
CA ARG A 173 -27.98 55.14 -27.77
C ARG A 173 -28.39 56.54 -28.24
N HIS A 174 -28.89 57.38 -27.32
CA HIS A 174 -29.35 58.77 -27.64
C HIS A 174 -28.27 59.82 -27.32
N HIS A 175 -27.12 59.43 -26.80
CA HIS A 175 -26.03 60.34 -26.42
C HIS A 175 -25.05 60.47 -27.58
N GLY A 176 -25.05 61.55 -28.28
CA GLY A 176 -24.25 61.76 -29.50
C GLY A 176 -22.75 61.73 -29.33
N ALA A 177 -22.23 61.84 -28.08
CA ALA A 177 -20.82 61.73 -27.76
C ALA A 177 -20.42 60.34 -27.17
N GLY A 178 -21.38 59.40 -27.08
CA GLY A 178 -21.17 58.09 -26.48
C GLY A 178 -20.52 57.07 -27.46
N HIS A 179 -19.86 56.08 -26.94
CA HIS A 179 -19.23 55.01 -27.73
C HIS A 179 -20.21 53.90 -28.17
N PHE A 180 -21.45 53.94 -27.70
CA PHE A 180 -22.46 52.87 -27.89
C PHE A 180 -23.64 53.32 -28.79
N HIS A 181 -23.45 54.36 -29.62
CA HIS A 181 -24.45 54.83 -30.54
C HIS A 181 -24.51 53.99 -31.84
N GLY A 182 -25.64 54.04 -32.54
CA GLY A 182 -25.87 53.18 -33.69
C GLY A 182 -26.60 51.88 -33.35
N GLY A 183 -27.02 51.14 -34.35
CA GLY A 183 -27.82 49.90 -34.21
C GLY A 183 -26.92 48.74 -33.67
N ILE A 184 -26.74 47.73 -34.49
CA ILE A 184 -25.98 46.50 -34.14
C ILE A 184 -24.53 46.79 -33.76
N THR A 185 -23.89 47.82 -34.38
CA THR A 185 -22.51 48.23 -34.04
C THR A 185 -22.40 48.79 -32.63
N GLY A 186 -23.42 49.48 -32.13
CA GLY A 186 -23.47 49.97 -30.76
C GLY A 186 -23.59 48.84 -29.74
N ILE A 187 -24.40 47.82 -30.04
CA ILE A 187 -24.50 46.61 -29.22
C ILE A 187 -23.18 45.86 -29.21
N GLY A 188 -22.48 45.74 -30.36
CA GLY A 188 -21.14 45.13 -30.43
C GLY A 188 -20.11 45.88 -29.58
N SER A 189 -20.14 47.23 -29.60
CA SER A 189 -19.27 48.05 -28.72
C SER A 189 -19.57 47.84 -27.21
N ALA A 190 -20.84 47.69 -26.86
CA ALA A 190 -21.25 47.39 -25.49
C ALA A 190 -20.89 45.98 -25.07
N LEU A 191 -20.95 45.00 -25.97
CA LEU A 191 -20.50 43.62 -25.69
C LEU A 191 -19.00 43.56 -25.50
N TRP A 192 -18.25 44.30 -26.32
CA TRP A 192 -16.80 44.48 -26.13
C TRP A 192 -16.48 45.06 -24.76
N PHE A 193 -17.13 46.14 -24.37
CA PHE A 193 -16.98 46.74 -23.05
C PHE A 193 -17.27 45.75 -21.92
N ALA A 194 -18.40 45.01 -22.05
CA ALA A 194 -18.79 44.02 -21.04
C ALA A 194 -17.73 42.92 -20.88
N ALA A 195 -17.17 42.42 -22.00
CA ALA A 195 -16.14 41.39 -22.00
C ALA A 195 -14.83 41.89 -21.36
N VAL A 196 -14.33 43.06 -21.80
CA VAL A 196 -13.08 43.64 -21.34
C VAL A 196 -13.15 44.01 -19.87
N THR A 197 -14.32 44.47 -19.40
CA THR A 197 -14.53 44.83 -18.00
C THR A 197 -14.61 43.58 -17.10
N MET A 198 -15.35 42.55 -17.56
CA MET A 198 -15.46 41.28 -16.82
C MET A 198 -14.12 40.57 -16.67
N THR A 199 -13.27 40.60 -17.71
CA THR A 199 -11.93 40.03 -17.70
C THR A 199 -10.90 40.89 -16.95
N THR A 200 -11.32 42.06 -16.42
CA THR A 200 -10.48 43.04 -15.71
C THR A 200 -9.33 43.62 -16.53
N VAL A 201 -9.38 43.48 -17.89
CA VAL A 201 -8.35 44.02 -18.79
C VAL A 201 -8.48 45.55 -18.91
N GLY A 202 -9.72 46.08 -19.07
CA GLY A 202 -10.07 47.50 -18.99
C GLY A 202 -9.30 48.39 -19.94
N TYR A 203 -9.32 48.14 -21.26
CA TYR A 203 -8.61 48.98 -22.25
C TYR A 203 -9.02 50.45 -22.22
N GLY A 204 -10.21 50.83 -21.75
CA GLY A 204 -10.66 52.19 -21.63
C GLY A 204 -11.07 52.84 -22.98
N ASP A 205 -11.05 52.10 -24.08
CA ASP A 205 -11.40 52.52 -25.42
C ASP A 205 -12.92 52.72 -25.62
N LYS A 206 -13.72 52.03 -24.81
CA LYS A 206 -15.19 52.13 -24.78
C LYS A 206 -15.62 52.31 -23.32
N THR A 207 -16.28 53.43 -23.02
CA THR A 207 -16.77 53.73 -21.65
C THR A 207 -18.14 54.41 -21.73
N PRO A 208 -19.06 54.17 -20.76
CA PRO A 208 -20.35 54.86 -20.71
C PRO A 208 -20.20 56.35 -20.38
N ALA A 209 -20.87 57.19 -21.15
CA ALA A 209 -20.85 58.63 -20.99
C ALA A 209 -21.98 59.13 -20.06
N THR A 210 -23.15 58.45 -20.07
CA THR A 210 -24.31 58.83 -19.27
C THR A 210 -24.20 58.35 -17.80
N MET A 211 -24.87 59.03 -16.88
CA MET A 211 -24.93 58.60 -15.48
C MET A 211 -25.62 57.24 -15.32
N ALA A 212 -26.68 56.98 -16.09
CA ALA A 212 -27.35 55.69 -16.12
C ALA A 212 -26.43 54.57 -16.61
N GLY A 213 -25.66 54.78 -17.68
CA GLY A 213 -24.69 53.84 -18.20
C GLY A 213 -23.57 53.53 -17.18
N ARG A 214 -23.07 54.55 -16.44
CA ARG A 214 -22.07 54.36 -15.38
C ARG A 214 -22.59 53.56 -14.22
N ILE A 215 -23.81 53.76 -13.78
CA ILE A 215 -24.44 52.95 -12.74
C ILE A 215 -24.54 51.48 -13.17
N ILE A 216 -25.01 51.22 -14.41
CA ILE A 216 -25.08 49.86 -14.97
C ILE A 216 -23.67 49.24 -15.01
N ALA A 217 -22.65 49.99 -15.42
CA ALA A 217 -21.27 49.53 -15.46
C ALA A 217 -20.72 49.15 -14.10
N VAL A 218 -21.01 49.93 -13.04
CA VAL A 218 -20.57 49.60 -11.66
C VAL A 218 -21.19 48.28 -11.20
N PHE A 219 -22.50 48.10 -11.40
CA PHE A 219 -23.17 46.83 -11.10
C PHE A 219 -22.56 45.67 -11.89
N TRP A 220 -22.24 45.88 -13.18
CA TRP A 220 -21.57 44.87 -14.00
C TRP A 220 -20.18 44.52 -13.49
N MET A 221 -19.37 45.51 -13.09
CA MET A 221 -18.02 45.25 -12.52
C MET A 221 -18.10 44.33 -11.31
N ILE A 222 -19.01 44.62 -10.35
CA ILE A 222 -19.18 43.79 -9.14
C ILE A 222 -19.69 42.41 -9.53
N PHE A 223 -20.69 42.33 -10.37
CA PHE A 223 -21.28 41.05 -10.82
C PHE A 223 -20.29 40.21 -11.63
N GLY A 224 -19.49 40.83 -12.49
CA GLY A 224 -18.46 40.18 -13.29
C GLY A 224 -17.40 39.49 -12.45
N VAL A 225 -16.92 40.18 -11.40
CA VAL A 225 -15.96 39.55 -10.44
C VAL A 225 -16.54 38.30 -9.77
N VAL A 226 -17.84 38.35 -9.38
CA VAL A 226 -18.52 37.21 -8.78
C VAL A 226 -18.67 36.07 -9.79
N LEU A 227 -19.03 36.37 -11.04
CA LEU A 227 -19.15 35.37 -12.09
C LEU A 227 -17.82 34.67 -12.42
N VAL A 228 -16.74 35.43 -12.56
CA VAL A 228 -15.40 34.88 -12.80
C VAL A 228 -14.91 34.01 -11.60
N SER A 229 -15.16 34.48 -10.37
CA SER A 229 -14.85 33.73 -9.18
C SER A 229 -15.62 32.42 -9.09
N ALA A 230 -16.93 32.44 -9.38
CA ALA A 230 -17.75 31.22 -9.37
C ALA A 230 -17.32 30.23 -10.50
N PHE A 231 -16.96 30.75 -11.68
CA PHE A 231 -16.43 29.92 -12.75
C PHE A 231 -15.11 29.26 -12.33
N THR A 232 -14.16 30.03 -11.79
CA THR A 232 -12.87 29.52 -11.30
C THR A 232 -13.07 28.46 -10.21
N ALA A 233 -13.96 28.71 -9.27
CA ALA A 233 -14.30 27.74 -8.22
C ALA A 233 -14.86 26.44 -8.80
N THR A 234 -15.73 26.53 -9.81
CA THR A 234 -16.33 25.35 -10.49
C THR A 234 -15.26 24.54 -11.24
N VAL A 235 -14.37 25.21 -11.98
CA VAL A 235 -13.27 24.54 -12.68
C VAL A 235 -12.32 23.87 -11.69
N THR A 236 -11.93 24.59 -10.63
CA THR A 236 -11.05 24.03 -9.57
C THR A 236 -11.70 22.84 -8.87
N SER A 237 -12.99 22.91 -8.53
CA SER A 237 -13.73 21.81 -7.95
C SER A 237 -13.79 20.59 -8.86
N SER A 238 -14.03 20.78 -10.16
CA SER A 238 -14.04 19.69 -11.13
C SER A 238 -12.66 19.03 -11.27
N MET A 239 -11.58 19.81 -11.24
CA MET A 239 -10.22 19.28 -11.29
C MET A 239 -9.83 18.55 -9.99
N SER A 240 -10.23 19.07 -8.82
CA SER A 240 -10.04 18.40 -7.55
C SER A 240 -10.82 17.10 -7.45
N SER A 241 -12.06 17.07 -7.96
CA SER A 241 -12.87 15.85 -7.97
C SER A 241 -12.27 14.76 -8.84
N ALA A 242 -11.60 15.11 -9.94
CA ALA A 242 -10.84 14.16 -10.76
C ALA A 242 -9.60 13.59 -10.03
N GLN A 243 -8.98 14.34 -9.11
CA GLN A 243 -7.91 13.84 -8.24
C GLN A 243 -8.45 13.01 -7.08
N ILE A 244 -9.61 13.37 -6.53
CA ILE A 244 -10.28 12.63 -5.43
C ILE A 244 -10.93 11.34 -5.97
N ALA A 245 -11.41 11.32 -7.22
CA ALA A 245 -11.92 10.09 -7.85
C ALA A 245 -10.86 8.98 -8.01
N ASN A 246 -9.56 9.32 -7.85
CA ASN A 246 -8.46 8.36 -7.68
C ASN A 246 -8.17 8.02 -6.22
N SER A 247 -8.87 8.58 -5.24
CA SER A 247 -8.83 8.20 -3.84
C SER A 247 -10.05 7.34 -3.53
N ILE A 248 -9.83 6.05 -3.40
CA ILE A 248 -10.85 5.13 -2.91
C ILE A 248 -10.96 5.37 -1.41
N GLU A 249 -12.11 5.86 -0.97
CA GLU A 249 -12.41 6.18 0.42
C GLU A 249 -13.45 5.23 1.01
N SER A 250 -14.19 4.52 0.16
CA SER A 250 -15.26 3.62 0.59
C SER A 250 -15.36 2.36 -0.27
N ILE A 251 -16.01 1.34 0.28
CA ILE A 251 -16.29 0.07 -0.42
C ILE A 251 -17.18 0.29 -1.65
N SER A 252 -18.07 1.29 -1.63
CA SER A 252 -18.95 1.61 -2.76
C SER A 252 -18.21 2.04 -4.02
N ASP A 253 -16.98 2.57 -3.87
CA ASP A 253 -16.17 3.04 -4.99
C ASP A 253 -15.64 1.88 -5.84
N PHE A 254 -15.67 0.65 -5.30
CA PHE A 254 -15.26 -0.57 -6.02
C PHE A 254 -16.29 -1.08 -7.03
N ASN A 255 -17.57 -0.72 -6.88
CA ASN A 255 -18.67 -1.29 -7.67
C ASN A 255 -18.53 -1.07 -9.18
N HIS A 256 -17.72 -0.11 -9.59
CA HIS A 256 -17.54 0.25 -11.01
C HIS A 256 -16.16 -0.15 -11.54
N LEU A 257 -15.29 -0.72 -10.68
CA LEU A 257 -13.93 -1.07 -11.04
C LEU A 257 -13.82 -2.54 -11.48
N SER A 258 -13.02 -2.75 -12.51
CA SER A 258 -12.53 -4.08 -12.88
C SER A 258 -11.31 -4.41 -12.02
N CYS A 259 -11.50 -5.29 -11.02
CA CYS A 259 -10.48 -5.62 -10.03
C CYS A 259 -9.79 -6.95 -10.31
N GLY A 260 -8.44 -6.95 -10.30
CA GLY A 260 -7.62 -8.15 -10.28
C GLY A 260 -7.33 -8.61 -8.85
N THR A 261 -7.29 -9.91 -8.61
CA THR A 261 -6.92 -10.49 -7.31
C THR A 261 -6.28 -11.86 -7.48
N LEU A 262 -5.60 -12.35 -6.44
CA LEU A 262 -5.05 -13.69 -6.43
C LEU A 262 -6.18 -14.72 -6.30
N ARG A 263 -6.13 -15.77 -7.13
CA ARG A 263 -7.11 -16.87 -7.11
C ARG A 263 -7.17 -17.53 -5.73
N GLY A 264 -8.41 -17.80 -5.26
CA GLY A 264 -8.63 -18.45 -3.97
C GLY A 264 -8.22 -17.64 -2.74
N SER A 265 -7.84 -16.37 -2.91
CA SER A 265 -7.49 -15.49 -1.79
C SER A 265 -8.71 -14.94 -1.08
N LEU A 266 -8.51 -14.48 0.15
CA LEU A 266 -9.52 -13.76 0.92
C LEU A 266 -10.03 -12.51 0.17
N SER A 267 -9.16 -11.82 -0.56
CA SER A 267 -9.55 -10.69 -1.40
C SER A 267 -10.55 -11.08 -2.48
N SER A 268 -10.35 -12.22 -3.15
CA SER A 268 -11.31 -12.76 -4.13
C SER A 268 -12.67 -13.02 -3.49
N GLU A 269 -12.70 -13.66 -2.32
CA GLU A 269 -13.93 -13.93 -1.61
C GLU A 269 -14.67 -12.66 -1.19
N ILE A 270 -13.96 -11.67 -0.63
CA ILE A 270 -14.55 -10.39 -0.22
C ILE A 270 -15.11 -9.64 -1.41
N LEU A 271 -14.34 -9.49 -2.50
CA LEU A 271 -14.78 -8.77 -3.71
C LEU A 271 -16.03 -9.43 -4.32
N ARG A 272 -16.06 -10.75 -4.40
CA ARG A 272 -17.24 -11.50 -4.87
C ARG A 272 -18.45 -11.28 -3.97
N ARG A 273 -18.25 -11.24 -2.63
CA ARG A 273 -19.34 -11.03 -1.66
C ARG A 273 -19.96 -9.63 -1.77
N ILE A 274 -19.17 -8.62 -2.10
CA ILE A 274 -19.64 -7.24 -2.33
C ILE A 274 -20.08 -6.98 -3.78
N GLY A 275 -20.02 -7.98 -4.68
CA GLY A 275 -20.53 -7.89 -6.04
C GLY A 275 -19.62 -7.13 -7.03
N VAL A 276 -18.34 -7.00 -6.74
CA VAL A 276 -17.36 -6.34 -7.62
C VAL A 276 -16.92 -7.27 -8.76
N MET A 277 -16.78 -6.73 -9.97
CA MET A 277 -16.25 -7.47 -11.12
C MET A 277 -14.79 -7.87 -10.86
N THR A 278 -14.52 -9.16 -10.75
CA THR A 278 -13.23 -9.69 -10.30
C THR A 278 -12.59 -10.59 -11.35
N HIS A 279 -11.32 -10.32 -11.67
CA HIS A 279 -10.45 -11.18 -12.47
C HIS A 279 -9.45 -11.89 -11.56
N GLU A 280 -9.47 -13.23 -11.57
CA GLU A 280 -8.57 -14.02 -10.74
C GLU A 280 -7.29 -14.37 -11.49
N TYR A 281 -6.15 -14.11 -10.86
CA TYR A 281 -4.81 -14.36 -11.38
C TYR A 281 -4.09 -15.43 -10.55
N GLU A 282 -3.16 -16.12 -11.16
CA GLU A 282 -2.30 -17.10 -10.48
C GLU A 282 -1.22 -16.41 -9.62
N SER A 283 -0.87 -15.15 -9.95
CA SER A 283 0.10 -14.37 -9.18
C SER A 283 -0.20 -12.87 -9.25
N ILE A 284 0.16 -12.13 -8.19
CA ILE A 284 0.00 -10.67 -8.13
C ILE A 284 0.83 -9.95 -9.20
N PRO A 285 2.08 -10.35 -9.55
CA PRO A 285 2.80 -9.74 -10.67
C PRO A 285 2.05 -9.79 -12.01
N GLN A 286 1.34 -10.89 -12.34
CA GLN A 286 0.53 -10.97 -13.55
C GLN A 286 -0.64 -9.97 -13.52
N ALA A 287 -1.30 -9.81 -12.36
CA ALA A 287 -2.35 -8.81 -12.19
C ALA A 287 -1.79 -7.38 -12.36
N PHE A 288 -0.57 -7.13 -11.89
CA PHE A 288 0.11 -5.83 -12.08
C PHE A 288 0.51 -5.58 -13.54
N ASP A 289 0.90 -6.59 -14.30
CA ASP A 289 1.14 -6.45 -15.74
C ASP A 289 -0.14 -6.04 -16.48
N ASP A 290 -1.29 -6.64 -16.16
CA ASP A 290 -2.58 -6.29 -16.74
C ASP A 290 -3.11 -4.93 -16.24
N LEU A 291 -2.83 -4.56 -14.98
CA LEU A 291 -3.08 -3.22 -14.44
C LEU A 291 -2.26 -2.16 -15.20
N ALA A 292 -0.99 -2.44 -15.45
CA ALA A 292 -0.11 -1.55 -16.19
C ALA A 292 -0.52 -1.42 -17.67
N ALA A 293 -1.03 -2.50 -18.27
CA ALA A 293 -1.58 -2.51 -19.62
C ALA A 293 -2.97 -1.87 -19.74
N GLY A 294 -3.60 -1.49 -18.62
CA GLY A 294 -4.94 -0.90 -18.60
C GLY A 294 -6.07 -1.87 -18.91
N LYS A 295 -5.85 -3.17 -18.79
CA LYS A 295 -6.88 -4.21 -18.97
C LYS A 295 -7.79 -4.33 -17.75
N ILE A 296 -7.24 -4.02 -16.57
CA ILE A 296 -7.95 -3.90 -15.29
C ILE A 296 -7.62 -2.54 -14.67
N GLU A 297 -8.48 -2.05 -13.80
CA GLU A 297 -8.38 -0.72 -13.21
C GLU A 297 -7.73 -0.75 -11.83
N ALA A 298 -7.82 -1.89 -11.16
CA ALA A 298 -7.33 -2.07 -9.80
C ALA A 298 -6.79 -3.48 -9.54
N VAL A 299 -5.90 -3.62 -8.56
CA VAL A 299 -5.50 -4.92 -8.00
C VAL A 299 -5.74 -4.88 -6.50
N VAL A 300 -6.47 -5.87 -5.97
CA VAL A 300 -6.78 -5.99 -4.55
C VAL A 300 -5.99 -7.15 -3.94
N GLY A 301 -5.32 -6.87 -2.84
CA GLY A 301 -4.49 -7.86 -2.17
C GLY A 301 -3.90 -7.34 -0.86
N ASP A 302 -3.07 -8.15 -0.24
CA ASP A 302 -2.31 -7.77 0.94
C ASP A 302 -1.40 -6.57 0.67
N ARG A 303 -1.42 -5.57 1.56
CA ARG A 303 -0.65 -4.33 1.42
C ARG A 303 0.85 -4.59 1.26
N ASN A 304 1.40 -5.52 2.02
CA ASN A 304 2.83 -5.77 2.02
C ASN A 304 3.25 -6.43 0.69
N THR A 305 2.46 -7.38 0.21
CA THR A 305 2.63 -8.01 -1.12
C THR A 305 2.48 -6.98 -2.24
N LEU A 306 1.43 -6.14 -2.21
CA LEU A 306 1.26 -5.09 -3.22
C LEU A 306 2.41 -4.07 -3.19
N SER A 307 2.91 -3.70 -1.99
CA SER A 307 4.04 -2.77 -1.85
C SER A 307 5.34 -3.35 -2.40
N TYR A 308 5.60 -4.62 -2.12
CA TYR A 308 6.76 -5.34 -2.66
C TYR A 308 6.72 -5.38 -4.20
N VAL A 309 5.62 -5.86 -4.80
CA VAL A 309 5.47 -5.94 -6.25
C VAL A 309 5.53 -4.55 -6.87
N ARG A 310 4.92 -3.52 -6.26
CA ARG A 310 5.06 -2.12 -6.69
C ARG A 310 6.53 -1.69 -6.77
N SER A 311 7.35 -2.05 -5.78
CA SER A 311 8.77 -1.69 -5.77
C SER A 311 9.55 -2.35 -6.91
N GLU A 312 9.21 -3.58 -7.26
CA GLU A 312 9.79 -4.29 -8.42
C GLU A 312 9.38 -3.63 -9.74
N PHE A 313 8.11 -3.27 -9.89
CA PHE A 313 7.60 -2.59 -11.08
C PHE A 313 8.19 -1.18 -11.25
N ALA A 314 8.45 -0.46 -10.16
CA ALA A 314 9.14 0.84 -10.21
C ALA A 314 10.60 0.75 -10.69
N ARG A 315 11.24 -0.42 -10.57
CA ARG A 315 12.62 -0.68 -11.07
C ARG A 315 12.63 -1.07 -12.54
N ARG A 316 11.49 -1.42 -13.16
CA ARG A 316 11.40 -1.74 -14.60
C ARG A 316 11.69 -0.51 -15.45
N ARG A 317 12.05 -0.69 -16.72
CA ARG A 317 12.27 0.39 -17.69
C ARG A 317 11.36 0.20 -18.90
N PRO A 318 10.39 1.11 -19.19
CA PRO A 318 10.07 2.33 -18.41
C PRO A 318 9.45 2.00 -17.04
N PRO A 319 9.64 2.88 -16.03
CA PRO A 319 9.07 2.65 -14.70
C PRO A 319 7.53 2.73 -14.74
N ILE A 320 6.88 1.79 -14.11
CA ILE A 320 5.43 1.75 -13.98
C ILE A 320 5.06 2.30 -12.60
N HIS A 321 4.31 3.40 -12.59
CA HIS A 321 3.89 4.04 -11.36
C HIS A 321 2.52 3.49 -10.92
N ILE A 322 2.50 2.79 -9.81
CA ILE A 322 1.30 2.23 -9.20
C ILE A 322 1.09 2.94 -7.86
N ASN A 323 -0.13 3.39 -7.61
CA ASN A 323 -0.54 4.01 -6.35
C ASN A 323 -1.27 2.99 -5.47
N ILE A 324 -0.91 2.95 -4.19
CA ILE A 324 -1.61 2.18 -3.16
C ILE A 324 -2.17 3.19 -2.16
N PRO A 325 -3.47 3.54 -2.24
CA PRO A 325 -4.10 4.48 -1.33
C PRO A 325 -4.02 4.04 0.13
N SER A 326 -4.26 4.98 1.05
CA SER A 326 -4.31 4.68 2.48
C SER A 326 -5.56 3.89 2.90
N PHE A 327 -6.55 3.79 2.02
CA PHE A 327 -7.78 3.03 2.28
C PHE A 327 -7.47 1.56 2.55
N ARG A 328 -8.10 1.01 3.57
CA ARG A 328 -7.96 -0.39 3.99
C ARG A 328 -9.34 -1.04 4.02
N LEU A 329 -9.50 -2.12 3.30
CA LEU A 329 -10.73 -2.91 3.33
C LEU A 329 -10.89 -3.68 4.64
N ARG A 330 -9.79 -4.22 5.15
CA ARG A 330 -9.73 -5.01 6.38
C ARG A 330 -8.31 -4.98 6.93
N GLU A 331 -8.17 -4.98 8.24
CA GLU A 331 -6.89 -5.21 8.92
C GLU A 331 -6.73 -6.70 9.23
N ALA A 332 -5.51 -7.19 9.12
CA ALA A 332 -5.11 -8.57 9.40
C ALA A 332 -3.92 -8.57 10.36
N PHE A 333 -3.99 -9.39 11.38
CA PHE A 333 -2.90 -9.60 12.34
C PHE A 333 -2.17 -10.88 11.98
N LEU A 334 -0.87 -10.76 11.71
CA LEU A 334 -0.03 -11.88 11.31
C LEU A 334 0.74 -12.38 12.52
N ALA A 335 0.61 -13.67 12.83
CA ALA A 335 1.24 -14.30 13.96
C ALA A 335 1.83 -15.69 13.59
N ILE A 336 2.64 -16.23 14.46
CA ILE A 336 3.22 -17.55 14.28
C ILE A 336 2.28 -18.59 14.90
N PRO A 337 1.68 -19.50 14.11
CA PRO A 337 0.97 -20.64 14.67
C PRO A 337 1.98 -21.65 15.20
N VAL A 338 1.77 -22.08 16.43
CA VAL A 338 2.56 -23.07 17.13
C VAL A 338 1.62 -24.17 17.59
N ARG A 339 2.06 -25.42 17.63
CA ARG A 339 1.24 -26.51 18.10
C ARG A 339 0.74 -26.25 19.52
N GLU A 340 -0.54 -26.54 19.78
CA GLU A 340 -1.18 -26.36 21.08
C GLU A 340 -0.37 -27.01 22.20
N GLY A 341 -0.13 -26.27 23.29
CA GLY A 341 0.64 -26.72 24.45
C GLY A 341 2.13 -27.01 24.17
N HIS A 342 2.70 -26.47 23.09
CA HIS A 342 4.11 -26.71 22.76
C HIS A 342 5.04 -26.13 23.84
N LYS A 343 5.97 -26.93 24.34
CA LYS A 343 6.88 -26.58 25.47
C LYS A 343 7.70 -25.31 25.28
N ASN A 344 8.01 -24.94 24.02
CA ASN A 344 8.81 -23.77 23.68
C ASN A 344 7.94 -22.56 23.30
N TYR A 345 6.59 -22.65 23.38
CA TYR A 345 5.68 -21.56 22.96
C TYR A 345 6.07 -20.21 23.60
N LYS A 346 6.19 -20.19 24.92
CA LYS A 346 6.55 -18.96 25.65
C LYS A 346 7.88 -18.39 25.22
N GLN A 347 8.88 -19.26 25.05
CA GLN A 347 10.24 -18.87 24.62
C GLN A 347 10.24 -18.30 23.19
N ILE A 348 9.49 -18.92 22.27
CA ILE A 348 9.32 -18.45 20.90
C ILE A 348 8.62 -17.08 20.90
N ASN A 349 7.53 -16.92 21.64
CA ASN A 349 6.76 -15.69 21.70
C ASN A 349 7.57 -14.52 22.30
N GLU A 350 8.32 -14.75 23.41
CA GLU A 350 9.18 -13.73 24.01
C GLU A 350 10.32 -13.31 23.06
N ALA A 351 11.00 -14.27 22.43
CA ALA A 351 12.07 -13.98 21.46
C ALA A 351 11.54 -13.25 20.22
N MET A 352 10.37 -13.62 19.71
CA MET A 352 9.70 -12.94 18.61
C MET A 352 9.41 -11.49 18.98
N LEU A 353 8.83 -11.21 20.15
CA LEU A 353 8.56 -9.84 20.61
C LEU A 353 9.86 -9.04 20.77
N GLN A 354 10.90 -9.62 21.33
CA GLN A 354 12.20 -8.96 21.47
C GLN A 354 12.80 -8.61 20.10
N PHE A 355 12.77 -9.55 19.17
CA PHE A 355 13.30 -9.33 17.81
C PHE A 355 12.50 -8.28 17.04
N THR A 356 11.18 -8.27 17.15
CA THR A 356 10.33 -7.27 16.45
C THR A 356 10.52 -5.84 16.98
N MET A 357 11.12 -5.66 18.14
CA MET A 357 11.52 -4.36 18.70
C MET A 357 12.95 -3.94 18.30
N SER A 358 13.72 -4.81 17.63
CA SER A 358 15.12 -4.54 17.29
C SER A 358 15.26 -3.69 16.02
N GLU A 359 16.50 -3.14 15.84
CA GLU A 359 16.85 -2.41 14.61
C GLU A 359 16.91 -3.37 13.41
N GLU A 360 17.40 -4.59 13.62
CA GLU A 360 17.49 -5.62 12.58
C GLU A 360 16.12 -5.94 11.97
N TRP A 361 15.06 -5.95 12.78
CA TRP A 361 13.70 -6.12 12.28
C TRP A 361 13.25 -4.93 11.44
N ARG A 362 13.57 -3.70 11.84
CA ARG A 362 13.26 -2.50 11.05
C ARG A 362 13.98 -2.50 9.70
N GLU A 363 15.25 -2.86 9.69
CA GLU A 363 16.02 -3.00 8.44
C GLU A 363 15.41 -4.08 7.53
N LEU A 364 15.01 -5.21 8.09
CA LEU A 364 14.35 -6.29 7.35
C LEU A 364 13.02 -5.82 6.73
N LEU A 365 12.20 -5.09 7.48
CA LEU A 365 10.96 -4.51 6.97
C LEU A 365 11.22 -3.51 5.84
N GLN A 366 12.23 -2.66 6.00
CA GLN A 366 12.60 -1.66 4.98
C GLN A 366 13.11 -2.34 3.70
N GLN A 367 13.89 -3.40 3.84
CA GLN A 367 14.40 -4.17 2.70
C GLN A 367 13.28 -4.81 1.89
N TRP A 368 12.28 -5.42 2.54
CA TRP A 368 11.28 -6.26 1.88
C TRP A 368 9.97 -5.52 1.56
N ILE A 369 9.54 -4.59 2.41
CA ILE A 369 8.25 -3.88 2.26
C ILE A 369 8.45 -2.42 1.85
N GLY A 370 9.67 -1.86 2.04
CA GLY A 370 9.97 -0.45 1.82
C GLY A 370 9.65 0.42 3.03
N ASP A 371 9.66 1.75 2.85
CA ASP A 371 9.52 2.71 3.94
C ASP A 371 8.23 2.48 4.76
N THR A 372 8.42 2.10 6.02
CA THR A 372 7.36 1.88 7.02
C THR A 372 7.14 3.10 7.92
N SER A 373 7.86 4.21 7.69
CA SER A 373 7.85 5.40 8.56
C SER A 373 6.49 6.09 8.69
N SER A 374 5.51 5.75 7.86
CA SER A 374 4.14 6.27 7.93
C SER A 374 3.17 5.43 8.78
N ARG A 375 3.66 4.45 9.56
CA ARG A 375 2.82 3.43 10.24
C ARG A 375 2.88 3.44 11.77
N LEU A 376 3.57 4.42 12.38
CA LEU A 376 3.59 4.61 13.83
C LEU A 376 2.73 5.79 14.23
#